data_9073ab7965016b14e623aafffdc6b70e
#
_entry.id   9073ab7965016b14e623aafffdc6b70e
#
_cell.length_a   1.000
_cell.length_b   1.000
_cell.length_c   1.000
_cell.angle_alpha   90.00
_cell.angle_beta   90.00
_cell.angle_gamma   90.00
#
_symmetry.space_group_name_H-M   'P 1'
#
loop_
_entity.id
_entity.type
_entity.pdbx_description
1 polymer ?
#
loop_
_entity_poly.entity_id
_entity_poly.type
_entity_poly.pdbx_seq_one_letter_code
_entity_poly.pdbx_strand_id
1 'polypeptide(L)'
;MRIGIEAQRIFRKNKHGMDYVVLEEIKELQKSDTRNEYFVFVAPGEDRCLKDSKNVHIIEIGSNFYPLWEQFSLPRAVNQLNLDLLHCTSNTAPIRCKVPLILTLHDIIFLEPRDKSNKSFYQDMGWRYRRFVVPRILKKCKRIITVSDFEFNNIITKLQIPEEKMVMIYNGYNKWFRPVEDTELIYQQYIEEPGYFFFLGNTDPKKNTERTLIAYSKYLEMSDVKRKLLMADLDRGYLDEIIDRNDIGNIRDHIVMPGYIKNADLPYIYNNAFAFLYTSLRESFGIPLLEAMACGTPVITSNTSSMPEIGGSEVIMVNPLNTNEITEMMLLLEKDKALYQKQKDIGIIRAQQFSWEYTAEQLLMVYEEVYRQRS
;
A
#
# COMPACT_ATOMS: atom_id res chain seq x y z
N MET A 1 28.85 -4.80 -2.73
CA MET A 1 28.23 -5.76 -1.78
C MET A 1 27.38 -6.77 -2.53
N ARG A 2 27.20 -7.96 -1.98
CA ARG A 2 26.29 -9.00 -2.47
C ARG A 2 25.07 -9.06 -1.56
N ILE A 3 23.97 -8.53 -2.02
CA ILE A 3 22.77 -8.27 -1.22
C ILE A 3 21.66 -9.25 -1.61
N GLY A 4 21.15 -10.02 -0.65
CA GLY A 4 19.95 -10.83 -0.85
C GLY A 4 18.70 -10.00 -0.59
N ILE A 5 17.68 -10.14 -1.45
CA ILE A 5 16.36 -9.54 -1.24
C ILE A 5 15.31 -10.63 -1.29
N GLU A 6 14.55 -10.80 -0.20
CA GLU A 6 13.37 -11.66 -0.19
C GLU A 6 12.22 -10.95 -0.93
N ALA A 7 11.76 -11.55 -2.00
CA ALA A 7 10.71 -11.04 -2.86
C ALA A 7 9.79 -12.17 -3.35
N GLN A 8 9.48 -13.12 -2.46
CA GLN A 8 8.82 -14.39 -2.79
C GLN A 8 7.59 -14.22 -3.69
N ARG A 9 6.83 -13.13 -3.53
CA ARG A 9 5.49 -12.98 -4.10
C ARG A 9 5.40 -12.11 -5.35
N ILE A 10 6.52 -11.52 -5.82
CA ILE A 10 6.45 -10.55 -6.94
C ILE A 10 6.02 -11.17 -8.28
N PHE A 11 6.18 -12.49 -8.47
CA PHE A 11 5.74 -13.16 -9.69
C PHE A 11 4.30 -13.69 -9.66
N ARG A 12 3.53 -13.35 -8.62
CA ARG A 12 2.10 -13.65 -8.59
C ARG A 12 1.34 -12.82 -9.63
N LYS A 13 0.31 -13.43 -10.21
CA LYS A 13 -0.62 -12.74 -11.12
C LYS A 13 -1.31 -11.56 -10.41
N ASN A 14 -1.87 -11.81 -9.23
CA ASN A 14 -2.53 -10.79 -8.40
C ASN A 14 -1.60 -10.38 -7.25
N LYS A 15 -0.96 -9.22 -7.40
CA LYS A 15 -0.08 -8.65 -6.40
C LYS A 15 -0.87 -7.81 -5.38
N HIS A 16 -0.37 -7.79 -4.15
CA HIS A 16 -0.84 -6.91 -3.08
C HIS A 16 0.13 -5.73 -2.87
N GLY A 17 -0.26 -4.75 -2.07
CA GLY A 17 0.53 -3.53 -1.86
C GLY A 17 2.01 -3.78 -1.52
N MET A 18 2.32 -4.70 -0.58
CA MET A 18 3.71 -5.04 -0.23
C MET A 18 4.50 -5.66 -1.40
N ASP A 19 3.81 -6.43 -2.27
CA ASP A 19 4.47 -7.06 -3.43
C ASP A 19 4.86 -6.00 -4.48
N TYR A 20 4.07 -4.92 -4.60
CA TYR A 20 4.40 -3.77 -5.45
C TYR A 20 5.54 -2.93 -4.85
N VAL A 21 5.52 -2.71 -3.53
CA VAL A 21 6.60 -1.96 -2.86
C VAL A 21 7.94 -2.59 -3.15
N VAL A 22 8.12 -3.88 -2.86
CA VAL A 22 9.40 -4.54 -3.08
C VAL A 22 9.78 -4.61 -4.55
N LEU A 23 8.81 -4.77 -5.46
CA LEU A 23 9.07 -4.76 -6.90
C LEU A 23 9.62 -3.42 -7.37
N GLU A 24 9.03 -2.32 -6.94
CA GLU A 24 9.47 -0.98 -7.34
C GLU A 24 10.81 -0.60 -6.67
N GLU A 25 11.04 -0.99 -5.41
CA GLU A 25 12.35 -0.87 -4.75
C GLU A 25 13.44 -1.59 -5.56
N ILE A 26 13.21 -2.84 -5.97
CA ILE A 26 14.18 -3.60 -6.76
C ILE A 26 14.40 -2.98 -8.13
N LYS A 27 13.36 -2.54 -8.83
CA LYS A 27 13.50 -1.88 -10.13
C LYS A 27 14.32 -0.60 -10.04
N GLU A 28 14.11 0.20 -8.99
CA GLU A 28 14.88 1.43 -8.84
C GLU A 28 16.34 1.13 -8.46
N LEU A 29 16.61 0.16 -7.58
CA LEU A 29 17.96 -0.32 -7.29
C LEU A 29 18.64 -0.90 -8.55
N GLN A 30 17.91 -1.64 -9.38
CA GLN A 30 18.41 -2.18 -10.65
C GLN A 30 18.86 -1.07 -11.60
N LYS A 31 18.14 0.04 -11.62
CA LYS A 31 18.38 1.18 -12.51
C LYS A 31 19.49 2.11 -12.00
N SER A 32 19.49 2.41 -10.70
CA SER A 32 20.31 3.48 -10.12
C SER A 32 21.65 3.00 -9.54
N ASP A 33 21.73 1.75 -9.04
CA ASP A 33 22.94 1.24 -8.41
C ASP A 33 23.77 0.35 -9.32
N THR A 34 25.02 0.75 -9.57
CA THR A 34 25.99 0.01 -10.40
C THR A 34 27.11 -0.63 -9.59
N ARG A 35 27.12 -0.49 -8.26
CA ARG A 35 28.21 -0.92 -7.37
C ARG A 35 27.93 -2.23 -6.67
N ASN A 36 26.66 -2.55 -6.45
CA ASN A 36 26.23 -3.74 -5.72
C ASN A 36 25.61 -4.79 -6.64
N GLU A 37 25.57 -6.04 -6.18
CA GLU A 37 24.88 -7.15 -6.82
C GLU A 37 23.70 -7.56 -5.92
N TYR A 38 22.53 -7.71 -6.54
CA TYR A 38 21.27 -8.06 -5.86
C TYR A 38 20.84 -9.47 -6.24
N PHE A 39 20.65 -10.33 -5.27
CA PHE A 39 20.13 -11.69 -5.44
C PHE A 39 18.70 -11.73 -4.96
N VAL A 40 17.77 -11.70 -5.89
CA VAL A 40 16.32 -11.56 -5.63
C VAL A 40 15.69 -12.94 -5.55
N PHE A 41 15.29 -13.33 -4.35
CA PHE A 41 14.69 -14.63 -4.08
C PHE A 41 13.18 -14.59 -4.29
N VAL A 42 12.69 -15.36 -5.26
CA VAL A 42 11.28 -15.39 -5.66
C VAL A 42 10.74 -16.83 -5.66
N ALA A 43 9.42 -16.96 -5.48
CA ALA A 43 8.74 -18.20 -5.85
C ALA A 43 8.41 -18.19 -7.36
N PRO A 44 8.34 -19.36 -8.01
CA PRO A 44 7.84 -19.45 -9.38
C PRO A 44 6.43 -18.83 -9.52
N GLY A 45 6.19 -18.13 -10.62
CA GLY A 45 4.90 -17.49 -10.88
C GLY A 45 4.74 -17.11 -12.36
N GLU A 46 3.52 -16.69 -12.72
CA GLU A 46 3.14 -16.39 -14.11
C GLU A 46 3.62 -15.01 -14.58
N ASP A 47 3.66 -14.03 -13.66
CA ASP A 47 4.00 -12.65 -13.97
C ASP A 47 5.50 -12.40 -13.85
N ARG A 48 6.19 -12.43 -14.97
CA ARG A 48 7.63 -12.18 -15.08
C ARG A 48 7.96 -10.68 -15.13
N CYS A 49 7.50 -9.94 -14.11
CA CYS A 49 7.60 -8.48 -14.04
C CYS A 49 9.02 -7.94 -13.75
N LEU A 50 9.97 -8.80 -13.38
CA LEU A 50 11.38 -8.49 -13.19
C LEU A 50 12.24 -9.42 -14.04
N LYS A 51 13.36 -8.92 -14.57
CA LYS A 51 14.32 -9.68 -15.38
C LYS A 51 15.72 -9.53 -14.81
N ASP A 52 16.54 -10.56 -15.03
CA ASP A 52 17.98 -10.48 -14.76
C ASP A 52 18.63 -9.31 -15.47
N SER A 53 19.62 -8.73 -14.83
CA SER A 53 20.45 -7.66 -15.37
C SER A 53 21.90 -7.82 -14.91
N LYS A 54 22.74 -6.82 -15.21
CA LYS A 54 24.15 -6.85 -14.80
C LYS A 54 24.29 -6.89 -13.26
N ASN A 55 23.37 -6.26 -12.53
CA ASN A 55 23.43 -6.10 -11.07
C ASN A 55 22.27 -6.80 -10.32
N VAL A 56 21.30 -7.40 -11.01
CA VAL A 56 20.17 -8.13 -10.41
C VAL A 56 20.12 -9.55 -10.95
N HIS A 57 20.12 -10.52 -10.04
CA HIS A 57 20.09 -11.95 -10.32
C HIS A 57 18.85 -12.58 -9.70
N ILE A 58 17.96 -13.15 -10.48
CA ILE A 58 16.73 -13.77 -10.01
C ILE A 58 16.99 -15.21 -9.60
N ILE A 59 16.69 -15.53 -8.35
CA ILE A 59 16.86 -16.88 -7.77
C ILE A 59 15.47 -17.45 -7.47
N GLU A 60 15.00 -18.31 -8.35
CA GLU A 60 13.72 -18.98 -8.13
C GLU A 60 13.86 -20.16 -7.15
N ILE A 61 13.06 -20.12 -6.09
CA ILE A 61 13.02 -21.17 -5.07
C ILE A 61 11.59 -21.76 -5.05
N GLY A 62 11.46 -23.01 -5.48
CA GLY A 62 10.19 -23.73 -5.45
C GLY A 62 9.80 -24.11 -4.02
N SER A 63 8.63 -23.70 -3.57
CA SER A 63 7.90 -24.26 -2.45
C SER A 63 6.48 -23.70 -2.42
N ASN A 64 5.50 -24.55 -2.22
CA ASN A 64 4.09 -24.16 -2.15
C ASN A 64 3.66 -23.69 -0.75
N PHE A 65 4.53 -23.77 0.25
CA PHE A 65 4.21 -23.42 1.63
C PHE A 65 5.19 -22.38 2.16
N TYR A 66 4.71 -21.14 2.33
CA TYR A 66 5.52 -19.97 2.72
C TYR A 66 6.42 -20.19 3.94
N PRO A 67 5.96 -20.76 5.08
CA PRO A 67 6.81 -20.98 6.24
C PRO A 67 8.01 -21.90 5.95
N LEU A 68 7.85 -22.95 5.14
CA LEU A 68 8.96 -23.82 4.75
C LEU A 68 9.91 -23.11 3.79
N TRP A 69 9.37 -22.36 2.86
CA TRP A 69 10.15 -21.54 1.93
C TRP A 69 11.05 -20.56 2.71
N GLU A 70 10.47 -19.78 3.61
CA GLU A 70 11.19 -18.76 4.36
C GLU A 70 12.15 -19.34 5.39
N GLN A 71 11.77 -20.39 6.14
CA GLN A 71 12.57 -20.87 7.27
C GLN A 71 13.65 -21.88 6.85
N PHE A 72 13.54 -22.53 5.70
CA PHE A 72 14.48 -23.57 5.26
C PHE A 72 15.07 -23.31 3.88
N SER A 73 14.23 -23.08 2.86
CA SER A 73 14.71 -22.97 1.48
C SER A 73 15.50 -21.68 1.25
N LEU A 74 14.99 -20.56 1.71
CA LEU A 74 15.66 -19.25 1.62
C LEU A 74 17.02 -19.23 2.34
N PRO A 75 17.16 -19.62 3.62
CA PRO A 75 18.46 -19.65 4.28
C PRO A 75 19.47 -20.57 3.61
N ARG A 76 19.01 -21.70 3.04
CA ARG A 76 19.86 -22.62 2.29
C ARG A 76 20.44 -21.95 1.04
N ALA A 77 19.60 -21.27 0.25
CA ALA A 77 20.04 -20.56 -0.94
C ALA A 77 20.98 -19.39 -0.58
N VAL A 78 20.64 -18.60 0.46
CA VAL A 78 21.48 -17.50 0.97
C VAL A 78 22.88 -17.99 1.35
N ASN A 79 22.97 -19.13 2.05
CA ASN A 79 24.26 -19.69 2.49
C ASN A 79 25.13 -20.18 1.33
N GLN A 80 24.54 -20.54 0.18
CA GLN A 80 25.29 -21.00 -1.02
C GLN A 80 25.86 -19.84 -1.84
N LEU A 81 25.35 -18.63 -1.68
CA LEU A 81 25.68 -17.47 -2.51
C LEU A 81 26.70 -16.51 -1.89
N ASN A 82 27.19 -16.78 -0.67
CA ASN A 82 28.15 -15.92 0.04
C ASN A 82 27.72 -14.45 0.08
N LEU A 83 26.45 -14.20 0.50
CA LEU A 83 25.89 -12.88 0.58
C LEU A 83 26.46 -12.09 1.75
N ASP A 84 26.47 -10.78 1.62
CA ASP A 84 26.88 -9.85 2.67
C ASP A 84 25.77 -9.59 3.69
N LEU A 85 24.52 -9.52 3.22
CA LEU A 85 23.33 -9.32 4.03
C LEU A 85 22.09 -9.89 3.34
N LEU A 86 21.01 -10.06 4.08
CA LEU A 86 19.69 -10.41 3.56
C LEU A 86 18.66 -9.38 4.02
N HIS A 87 17.97 -8.75 3.10
CA HIS A 87 16.81 -7.90 3.34
C HIS A 87 15.52 -8.71 3.12
N CYS A 88 14.73 -8.87 4.17
CA CYS A 88 13.41 -9.49 4.13
C CYS A 88 12.33 -8.40 4.11
N THR A 89 11.50 -8.39 3.09
CA THR A 89 10.63 -7.26 2.75
C THR A 89 9.16 -7.45 3.15
N SER A 90 8.79 -8.60 3.69
CA SER A 90 7.38 -9.00 3.85
C SER A 90 6.96 -9.26 5.30
N ASN A 91 7.36 -8.39 6.25
CA ASN A 91 7.05 -8.45 7.69
C ASN A 91 7.64 -9.65 8.44
N THR A 92 8.25 -10.62 7.78
CA THR A 92 8.85 -11.81 8.40
C THR A 92 10.22 -12.11 7.81
N ALA A 93 11.01 -12.95 8.49
CA ALA A 93 12.34 -13.35 8.04
C ALA A 93 12.70 -14.73 8.62
N PRO A 94 13.70 -15.43 8.09
CA PRO A 94 14.16 -16.69 8.66
C PRO A 94 14.75 -16.49 10.06
N ILE A 95 14.29 -17.32 11.02
CA ILE A 95 14.77 -17.29 12.40
C ILE A 95 16.26 -17.71 12.47
N ARG A 96 16.69 -18.56 11.54
CA ARG A 96 18.09 -19.01 11.43
C ARG A 96 18.67 -18.53 10.10
N CYS A 97 19.46 -17.47 10.14
CA CYS A 97 20.20 -16.94 9.00
C CYS A 97 21.66 -16.66 9.45
N LYS A 98 22.62 -16.97 8.59
CA LYS A 98 24.05 -16.76 8.88
C LYS A 98 24.55 -15.37 8.55
N VAL A 99 23.83 -14.67 7.66
CA VAL A 99 24.17 -13.30 7.26
C VAL A 99 23.36 -12.28 8.07
N PRO A 100 23.83 -11.03 8.20
CA PRO A 100 23.07 -9.95 8.80
C PRO A 100 21.70 -9.80 8.18
N LEU A 101 20.67 -9.63 9.01
CA LEU A 101 19.28 -9.46 8.58
C LEU A 101 18.87 -7.99 8.67
N ILE A 102 18.23 -7.52 7.60
CA ILE A 102 17.42 -6.31 7.56
C ILE A 102 15.98 -6.75 7.34
N LEU A 103 15.04 -6.14 8.04
CA LEU A 103 13.62 -6.45 7.93
C LEU A 103 12.83 -5.20 7.60
N THR A 104 12.03 -5.20 6.53
CA THR A 104 10.94 -4.25 6.38
C THR A 104 9.72 -4.77 7.12
N LEU A 105 9.32 -4.07 8.18
CA LEU A 105 8.12 -4.31 8.97
C LEU A 105 7.11 -3.20 8.65
N HIS A 106 6.24 -3.45 7.68
CA HIS A 106 5.28 -2.47 7.17
C HIS A 106 4.25 -2.08 8.22
N ASP A 107 3.83 -3.03 9.05
CA ASP A 107 2.83 -2.85 10.10
C ASP A 107 2.92 -3.94 11.17
N ILE A 108 2.17 -3.72 12.24
CA ILE A 108 1.98 -4.70 13.31
C ILE A 108 0.51 -5.06 13.54
N ILE A 109 -0.31 -4.94 12.50
CA ILE A 109 -1.75 -5.28 12.55
C ILE A 109 -2.00 -6.71 13.04
N PHE A 110 -1.06 -7.63 12.83
CA PHE A 110 -1.13 -8.99 13.35
C PHE A 110 -1.13 -9.07 14.89
N LEU A 111 -0.79 -8.00 15.60
CA LEU A 111 -0.89 -7.91 17.07
C LEU A 111 -2.25 -7.40 17.54
N GLU A 112 -3.02 -6.77 16.68
CA GLU A 112 -4.33 -6.22 17.01
C GLU A 112 -5.37 -7.32 17.24
N PRO A 113 -6.42 -7.04 18.02
CA PRO A 113 -7.56 -7.95 18.18
C PRO A 113 -8.15 -8.29 16.81
N ARG A 114 -8.47 -9.55 16.62
CA ARG A 114 -8.96 -10.02 15.33
C ARG A 114 -10.45 -10.31 15.38
N ASP A 115 -11.20 -9.74 14.45
CA ASP A 115 -12.54 -10.21 14.16
C ASP A 115 -12.46 -11.57 13.44
N LYS A 116 -13.24 -12.56 13.92
CA LYS A 116 -13.21 -13.93 13.44
C LYS A 116 -14.28 -14.22 12.36
N SER A 117 -15.14 -13.25 12.06
CA SER A 117 -16.39 -13.51 11.35
C SER A 117 -16.25 -13.95 9.88
N ASN A 118 -15.12 -13.71 9.17
CA ASN A 118 -15.03 -14.05 7.74
C ASN A 118 -13.59 -14.35 7.25
N LYS A 119 -12.82 -15.19 7.96
CA LYS A 119 -11.43 -15.44 7.55
C LYS A 119 -11.14 -16.88 7.20
N SER A 120 -10.37 -17.07 6.13
CA SER A 120 -9.93 -18.39 5.69
C SER A 120 -8.90 -19.00 6.65
N PHE A 121 -8.82 -20.33 6.69
CA PHE A 121 -7.80 -21.07 7.44
C PHE A 121 -6.37 -20.60 7.12
N TYR A 122 -6.11 -20.24 5.86
CA TYR A 122 -4.81 -19.72 5.42
C TYR A 122 -4.45 -18.37 6.08
N GLN A 123 -5.42 -17.48 6.21
CA GLN A 123 -5.22 -16.19 6.90
C GLN A 123 -4.94 -16.38 8.39
N ASP A 124 -5.60 -17.37 9.03
CA ASP A 124 -5.36 -17.72 10.44
C ASP A 124 -3.96 -18.25 10.66
N MET A 125 -3.53 -19.13 9.80
CA MET A 125 -2.17 -19.67 9.85
C MET A 125 -1.12 -18.57 9.65
N GLY A 126 -1.32 -17.66 8.69
CA GLY A 126 -0.43 -16.53 8.47
C GLY A 126 -0.36 -15.57 9.65
N TRP A 127 -1.49 -15.32 10.32
CA TRP A 127 -1.55 -14.50 11.52
C TRP A 127 -0.77 -15.14 12.69
N ARG A 128 -0.97 -16.44 12.96
CA ARG A 128 -0.24 -17.19 13.99
C ARG A 128 1.27 -17.24 13.69
N TYR A 129 1.62 -17.44 12.42
CA TYR A 129 2.99 -17.48 11.97
C TYR A 129 3.72 -16.17 12.26
N ARG A 130 3.13 -15.01 11.90
CA ARG A 130 3.71 -13.69 12.19
C ARG A 130 3.87 -13.47 13.70
N ARG A 131 2.88 -13.79 14.52
CA ARG A 131 2.97 -13.68 15.99
C ARG A 131 4.07 -14.55 16.60
N PHE A 132 4.39 -15.67 15.97
CA PHE A 132 5.47 -16.56 16.42
C PHE A 132 6.84 -16.08 15.91
N VAL A 133 6.96 -15.73 14.64
CA VAL A 133 8.23 -15.41 13.98
C VAL A 133 8.73 -14.01 14.34
N VAL A 134 7.87 -12.99 14.21
CA VAL A 134 8.29 -11.59 14.32
C VAL A 134 9.00 -11.27 15.64
N PRO A 135 8.49 -11.59 16.82
CA PRO A 135 9.21 -11.29 18.06
C PRO A 135 10.60 -11.95 18.19
N ARG A 136 10.81 -13.08 17.47
CA ARG A 136 12.08 -13.80 17.46
C ARG A 136 13.11 -13.20 16.53
N ILE A 137 12.67 -12.70 15.37
CA ILE A 137 13.57 -12.13 14.37
C ILE A 137 13.97 -10.69 14.72
N LEU A 138 13.10 -9.90 15.32
CA LEU A 138 13.37 -8.49 15.69
C LEU A 138 14.63 -8.36 16.56
N LYS A 139 14.87 -9.33 17.46
CA LYS A 139 16.08 -9.36 18.28
C LYS A 139 17.36 -9.58 17.45
N LYS A 140 17.23 -10.25 16.30
CA LYS A 140 18.34 -10.66 15.43
C LYS A 140 18.61 -9.68 14.29
N CYS A 141 17.59 -8.89 13.88
CA CYS A 141 17.75 -7.90 12.85
C CYS A 141 18.76 -6.83 13.27
N LYS A 142 19.63 -6.48 12.32
CA LYS A 142 20.58 -5.35 12.46
C LYS A 142 19.86 -4.02 12.29
N ARG A 143 18.93 -3.96 11.33
CA ARG A 143 18.04 -2.82 11.12
C ARG A 143 16.63 -3.33 10.83
N ILE A 144 15.66 -2.52 11.23
CA ILE A 144 14.24 -2.73 10.98
C ILE A 144 13.73 -1.47 10.28
N ILE A 145 13.27 -1.63 9.04
CA ILE A 145 12.73 -0.55 8.23
C ILE A 145 11.22 -0.53 8.40
N THR A 146 10.64 0.65 8.52
CA THR A 146 9.20 0.85 8.45
C THR A 146 8.85 2.01 7.53
N VAL A 147 7.56 2.18 7.17
CA VAL A 147 7.16 2.98 6.02
C VAL A 147 6.53 4.33 6.38
N SER A 148 6.34 4.61 7.67
CA SER A 148 5.79 5.88 8.15
C SER A 148 6.18 6.14 9.61
N ASP A 149 6.16 7.41 10.03
CA ASP A 149 6.36 7.79 11.44
C ASP A 149 5.27 7.22 12.34
N PHE A 150 4.05 7.11 11.81
CA PHE A 150 2.97 6.46 12.52
C PHE A 150 3.30 4.99 12.87
N GLU A 151 3.78 4.21 11.91
CA GLU A 151 4.20 2.82 12.16
C GLU A 151 5.48 2.75 12.99
N PHE A 152 6.41 3.65 12.77
CA PHE A 152 7.64 3.76 13.57
C PHE A 152 7.33 3.85 15.06
N ASN A 153 6.51 4.83 15.46
CA ASN A 153 6.10 5.03 16.84
C ASN A 153 5.28 3.86 17.40
N ASN A 154 4.38 3.30 16.57
CA ASN A 154 3.53 2.18 16.95
C ASN A 154 4.36 0.90 17.18
N ILE A 155 5.33 0.62 16.33
CA ILE A 155 6.24 -0.54 16.42
C ILE A 155 7.13 -0.42 17.67
N ILE A 156 7.79 0.71 17.87
CA ILE A 156 8.63 0.95 19.04
C ILE A 156 7.84 0.77 20.33
N THR A 157 6.67 1.41 20.41
CA THR A 157 5.85 1.40 21.63
C THR A 157 5.33 -0.01 21.95
N LYS A 158 4.79 -0.72 20.95
CA LYS A 158 4.14 -2.03 21.18
C LYS A 158 5.13 -3.19 21.28
N LEU A 159 6.28 -3.11 20.59
CA LEU A 159 7.27 -4.18 20.55
C LEU A 159 8.52 -3.90 21.40
N GLN A 160 8.60 -2.70 21.99
CA GLN A 160 9.73 -2.26 22.83
C GLN A 160 11.09 -2.47 22.14
N ILE A 161 11.17 -2.09 20.87
CA ILE A 161 12.38 -2.17 20.06
C ILE A 161 13.24 -0.93 20.35
N PRO A 162 14.55 -1.06 20.53
CA PRO A 162 15.46 0.07 20.62
C PRO A 162 15.38 0.94 19.35
N GLU A 163 15.22 2.25 19.55
CA GLU A 163 15.02 3.22 18.46
C GLU A 163 16.17 3.18 17.45
N GLU A 164 17.39 2.98 17.92
CA GLU A 164 18.59 2.88 17.10
C GLU A 164 18.59 1.71 16.11
N LYS A 165 17.70 0.74 16.29
CA LYS A 165 17.48 -0.35 15.31
C LYS A 165 16.48 -0.02 14.23
N MET A 166 15.65 1.02 14.45
CA MET A 166 14.58 1.39 13.55
C MET A 166 15.05 2.44 12.55
N VAL A 167 14.57 2.31 11.32
CA VAL A 167 14.73 3.33 10.26
C VAL A 167 13.38 3.51 9.57
N MET A 168 12.95 4.75 9.43
CA MET A 168 11.77 5.07 8.66
C MET A 168 12.18 5.44 7.23
N ILE A 169 11.59 4.75 6.24
CA ILE A 169 11.80 5.00 4.81
C ILE A 169 10.44 5.07 4.14
N TYR A 170 10.07 6.22 3.62
CA TYR A 170 8.83 6.38 2.87
C TYR A 170 8.85 5.58 1.56
N ASN A 171 7.68 5.03 1.21
CA ASN A 171 7.45 4.49 -0.11
C ASN A 171 7.31 5.62 -1.14
N GLY A 172 7.60 5.30 -2.40
CA GLY A 172 7.26 6.16 -3.53
C GLY A 172 5.90 5.82 -4.15
N TYR A 173 5.62 6.47 -5.26
CA TYR A 173 4.55 6.11 -6.19
C TYR A 173 5.10 6.07 -7.63
N ASN A 174 4.38 5.45 -8.55
CA ASN A 174 4.83 5.33 -9.92
C ASN A 174 4.59 6.61 -10.72
N LYS A 175 5.60 7.08 -11.47
CA LYS A 175 5.58 8.35 -12.22
C LYS A 175 4.57 8.41 -13.37
N TRP A 176 3.95 7.30 -13.75
CA TRP A 176 2.82 7.32 -14.68
C TRP A 176 1.52 7.85 -14.06
N PHE A 177 1.41 7.88 -12.71
CA PHE A 177 0.38 8.66 -12.01
C PHE A 177 0.76 10.13 -12.09
N ARG A 178 0.11 10.84 -12.99
CA ARG A 178 0.32 12.26 -13.28
C ARG A 178 -0.92 12.82 -13.96
N PRO A 179 -1.08 14.14 -14.05
CA PRO A 179 -2.10 14.73 -14.91
C PRO A 179 -1.90 14.28 -16.36
N VAL A 180 -2.95 13.79 -16.99
CA VAL A 180 -2.96 13.35 -18.40
C VAL A 180 -4.15 13.96 -19.12
N GLU A 181 -3.92 14.36 -20.38
CA GLU A 181 -4.93 14.81 -21.31
C GLU A 181 -5.43 13.59 -22.11
N ASP A 182 -6.63 13.68 -22.68
CA ASP A 182 -7.23 12.66 -23.55
C ASP A 182 -7.32 11.26 -22.91
N THR A 183 -8.18 11.16 -21.93
CA THR A 183 -8.37 9.93 -21.13
C THR A 183 -9.64 9.16 -21.48
N GLU A 184 -10.49 9.68 -22.37
CA GLU A 184 -11.88 9.22 -22.58
C GLU A 184 -12.00 7.73 -22.91
N LEU A 185 -11.21 7.24 -23.85
CA LEU A 185 -11.30 5.84 -24.32
C LEU A 185 -10.98 4.81 -23.22
N ILE A 186 -10.28 5.21 -22.18
CA ILE A 186 -9.84 4.27 -21.14
C ILE A 186 -10.82 4.26 -19.96
N TYR A 187 -11.15 5.43 -19.38
CA TYR A 187 -12.06 5.43 -18.23
C TYR A 187 -13.46 4.98 -18.61
N GLN A 188 -13.91 5.25 -19.86
CA GLN A 188 -15.22 4.83 -20.35
C GLN A 188 -15.44 3.31 -20.39
N GLN A 189 -14.38 2.52 -20.31
CA GLN A 189 -14.49 1.07 -20.11
C GLN A 189 -15.04 0.71 -18.73
N TYR A 190 -15.01 1.63 -17.78
CA TYR A 190 -15.35 1.42 -16.37
C TYR A 190 -16.55 2.24 -15.92
N ILE A 191 -16.73 3.46 -16.46
CA ILE A 191 -17.83 4.37 -16.15
C ILE A 191 -18.08 5.32 -17.32
N GLU A 192 -19.35 5.60 -17.62
CA GLU A 192 -19.76 6.36 -18.81
C GLU A 192 -19.32 7.82 -18.79
N GLU A 193 -19.43 8.49 -17.62
CA GLU A 193 -19.22 9.94 -17.48
C GLU A 193 -18.11 10.25 -16.47
N PRO A 194 -17.26 11.26 -16.74
CA PRO A 194 -16.26 11.73 -15.79
C PRO A 194 -16.89 12.51 -14.62
N GLY A 195 -16.07 12.86 -13.65
CA GLY A 195 -16.50 13.69 -12.52
C GLY A 195 -17.25 12.90 -11.44
N TYR A 196 -16.97 11.64 -11.30
CA TYR A 196 -17.46 10.74 -10.26
C TYR A 196 -16.59 10.79 -9.00
N PHE A 197 -17.13 10.35 -7.85
CA PHE A 197 -16.31 9.96 -6.71
C PHE A 197 -15.70 8.60 -6.99
N PHE A 198 -14.43 8.44 -6.63
CA PHE A 198 -13.76 7.14 -6.72
C PHE A 198 -13.48 6.59 -5.33
N PHE A 199 -13.72 5.31 -5.11
CA PHE A 199 -13.48 4.59 -3.87
C PHE A 199 -12.96 3.18 -4.15
N LEU A 200 -11.87 2.81 -3.47
CA LEU A 200 -11.36 1.43 -3.50
C LEU A 200 -12.09 0.63 -2.41
N GLY A 201 -13.14 -0.08 -2.81
CA GLY A 201 -13.96 -0.90 -1.93
C GLY A 201 -13.19 -2.09 -1.36
N ASN A 202 -13.52 -2.49 -0.14
CA ASN A 202 -12.96 -3.69 0.46
C ASN A 202 -13.86 -4.19 1.59
N THR A 203 -13.83 -5.50 1.84
CA THR A 203 -14.54 -6.14 2.96
C THR A 203 -13.80 -6.03 4.30
N ASP A 204 -12.54 -5.60 4.29
CA ASP A 204 -11.79 -5.38 5.54
C ASP A 204 -12.34 -4.15 6.27
N PRO A 205 -12.82 -4.26 7.53
CA PRO A 205 -13.40 -3.15 8.29
C PRO A 205 -12.51 -1.91 8.36
N LYS A 206 -11.19 -2.08 8.31
CA LYS A 206 -10.25 -0.95 8.32
C LYS A 206 -10.37 -0.02 7.11
N LYS A 207 -10.94 -0.49 6.00
CA LYS A 207 -11.19 0.32 4.79
C LYS A 207 -12.43 1.21 4.91
N ASN A 208 -13.23 1.02 5.96
CA ASN A 208 -14.36 1.89 6.33
C ASN A 208 -15.47 1.99 5.26
N THR A 209 -15.63 0.93 4.47
CA THR A 209 -16.58 0.89 3.34
C THR A 209 -17.99 1.29 3.76
N GLU A 210 -18.50 0.74 4.86
CA GLU A 210 -19.86 0.98 5.33
C GLU A 210 -20.11 2.47 5.64
N ARG A 211 -19.23 3.13 6.43
CA ARG A 211 -19.44 4.56 6.76
C ARG A 211 -19.27 5.46 5.56
N THR A 212 -18.40 5.10 4.63
CA THR A 212 -18.24 5.83 3.36
C THR A 212 -19.52 5.78 2.53
N LEU A 213 -20.18 4.63 2.45
CA LEU A 213 -21.46 4.47 1.76
C LEU A 213 -22.61 5.21 2.46
N ILE A 214 -22.66 5.20 3.80
CA ILE A 214 -23.63 6.01 4.56
C ILE A 214 -23.42 7.52 4.29
N ALA A 215 -22.19 7.98 4.27
CA ALA A 215 -21.87 9.37 3.95
C ALA A 215 -22.27 9.72 2.50
N TYR A 216 -22.02 8.82 1.57
CA TYR A 216 -22.42 8.99 0.17
C TYR A 216 -23.94 9.01 0.00
N SER A 217 -24.70 8.20 0.75
CA SER A 217 -26.16 8.25 0.77
C SER A 217 -26.67 9.65 1.16
N LYS A 218 -26.12 10.20 2.26
CA LYS A 218 -26.46 11.57 2.71
C LYS A 218 -26.06 12.64 1.68
N TYR A 219 -24.91 12.47 1.02
CA TYR A 219 -24.50 13.35 -0.07
C TYR A 219 -25.55 13.37 -1.19
N LEU A 220 -26.05 12.22 -1.63
CA LEU A 220 -27.09 12.15 -2.68
C LEU A 220 -28.41 12.83 -2.30
N GLU A 221 -28.76 12.85 -1.00
CA GLU A 221 -29.95 13.56 -0.50
C GLU A 221 -29.79 15.07 -0.52
N MET A 222 -28.56 15.58 -0.38
CA MET A 222 -28.26 17.00 -0.18
C MET A 222 -27.64 17.68 -1.42
N SER A 223 -27.14 16.91 -2.39
CA SER A 223 -26.52 17.42 -3.60
C SER A 223 -27.51 17.53 -4.75
N ASP A 224 -27.46 18.66 -5.46
CA ASP A 224 -28.20 18.86 -6.71
C ASP A 224 -27.55 18.12 -7.90
N VAL A 225 -26.23 17.89 -7.85
CA VAL A 225 -25.44 17.26 -8.92
C VAL A 225 -25.50 15.74 -8.87
N LYS A 226 -25.53 15.14 -7.70
CA LYS A 226 -25.66 13.68 -7.47
C LYS A 226 -24.64 12.85 -8.24
N ARG A 227 -23.34 13.17 -8.07
CA ARG A 227 -22.24 12.48 -8.76
C ARG A 227 -22.27 10.98 -8.48
N LYS A 228 -22.02 10.17 -9.49
CA LYS A 228 -21.88 8.71 -9.34
C LYS A 228 -20.68 8.36 -8.43
N LEU A 229 -20.72 7.20 -7.82
CA LEU A 229 -19.60 6.59 -7.10
C LEU A 229 -19.08 5.39 -7.90
N LEU A 230 -17.86 5.51 -8.42
CA LEU A 230 -17.14 4.39 -9.00
C LEU A 230 -16.46 3.63 -7.85
N MET A 231 -16.82 2.37 -7.66
CA MET A 231 -16.28 1.52 -6.59
C MET A 231 -15.66 0.25 -7.17
N ALA A 232 -14.33 0.12 -7.03
CA ALA A 232 -13.59 -1.05 -7.48
C ALA A 232 -13.44 -2.10 -6.37
N ASP A 233 -13.21 -3.35 -6.78
CA ASP A 233 -12.78 -4.47 -5.95
C ASP A 233 -13.70 -4.87 -4.77
N LEU A 234 -14.99 -4.53 -4.82
CA LEU A 234 -15.97 -4.97 -3.83
C LEU A 234 -16.90 -6.05 -4.42
N ASP A 235 -17.27 -6.99 -3.58
CA ASP A 235 -18.29 -7.98 -3.89
C ASP A 235 -19.69 -7.35 -3.86
N ARG A 236 -20.53 -7.69 -4.85
CA ARG A 236 -21.90 -7.13 -4.96
C ARG A 236 -22.77 -7.54 -3.79
N GLY A 237 -22.68 -8.78 -3.35
CA GLY A 237 -23.47 -9.28 -2.22
C GLY A 237 -23.14 -8.54 -0.93
N TYR A 238 -21.86 -8.26 -0.69
CA TYR A 238 -21.43 -7.46 0.47
C TYR A 238 -21.93 -6.01 0.41
N LEU A 239 -21.95 -5.39 -0.80
CA LEU A 239 -22.55 -4.08 -0.98
C LEU A 239 -24.06 -4.10 -0.64
N ASP A 240 -24.78 -5.09 -1.16
CA ASP A 240 -26.23 -5.23 -0.92
C ASP A 240 -26.55 -5.43 0.57
N GLU A 241 -25.74 -6.23 1.28
CA GLU A 241 -25.85 -6.38 2.75
C GLU A 241 -25.67 -5.05 3.51
N ILE A 242 -24.72 -4.21 3.09
CA ILE A 242 -24.52 -2.88 3.70
C ILE A 242 -25.72 -1.98 3.43
N ILE A 243 -26.22 -1.95 2.20
CA ILE A 243 -27.34 -1.12 1.78
C ILE A 243 -28.59 -1.48 2.61
N ASP A 244 -28.92 -2.77 2.69
CA ASP A 244 -30.13 -3.24 3.37
C ASP A 244 -30.03 -3.02 4.89
N ARG A 245 -28.86 -3.29 5.49
CA ARG A 245 -28.65 -3.12 6.94
C ARG A 245 -28.76 -1.67 7.39
N ASN A 246 -28.38 -0.71 6.52
CA ASN A 246 -28.33 0.71 6.87
C ASN A 246 -29.50 1.53 6.26
N ASP A 247 -30.42 0.89 5.54
CA ASP A 247 -31.55 1.53 4.84
C ASP A 247 -31.12 2.68 3.90
N ILE A 248 -30.05 2.45 3.14
CA ILE A 248 -29.49 3.40 2.20
C ILE A 248 -29.73 3.01 0.74
N GLY A 249 -30.95 2.56 0.42
CA GLY A 249 -31.34 2.11 -0.91
C GLY A 249 -31.18 3.15 -2.03
N ASN A 250 -31.18 4.44 -1.70
CA ASN A 250 -31.01 5.57 -2.61
C ASN A 250 -29.66 5.56 -3.37
N ILE A 251 -28.63 4.82 -2.89
CA ILE A 251 -27.32 4.76 -3.55
C ILE A 251 -27.27 3.74 -4.71
N ARG A 252 -28.22 2.79 -4.81
CA ARG A 252 -28.14 1.64 -5.74
C ARG A 252 -27.90 2.05 -7.20
N ASP A 253 -28.64 3.06 -7.67
CA ASP A 253 -28.58 3.52 -9.06
C ASP A 253 -27.42 4.50 -9.31
N HIS A 254 -26.73 4.91 -8.27
CA HIS A 254 -25.60 5.84 -8.32
C HIS A 254 -24.23 5.18 -8.14
N ILE A 255 -24.18 3.88 -7.82
CA ILE A 255 -22.94 3.14 -7.68
C ILE A 255 -22.63 2.35 -8.96
N VAL A 256 -21.42 2.54 -9.49
CA VAL A 256 -20.87 1.78 -10.60
C VAL A 256 -19.78 0.84 -10.07
N MET A 257 -19.94 -0.46 -10.29
CA MET A 257 -19.01 -1.51 -9.88
C MET A 257 -18.44 -2.23 -11.10
N PRO A 258 -17.31 -1.79 -11.65
CA PRO A 258 -16.73 -2.40 -12.85
C PRO A 258 -15.99 -3.71 -12.55
N GLY A 259 -15.90 -4.10 -11.27
CA GLY A 259 -15.02 -5.18 -10.83
C GLY A 259 -13.57 -4.72 -10.69
N TYR A 260 -12.64 -5.55 -11.14
CA TYR A 260 -11.20 -5.25 -11.08
C TYR A 260 -10.81 -4.19 -12.13
N ILE A 261 -10.20 -3.10 -11.68
CA ILE A 261 -9.58 -2.09 -12.53
C ILE A 261 -8.10 -2.44 -12.70
N LYS A 262 -7.62 -2.50 -13.94
CA LYS A 262 -6.20 -2.77 -14.19
C LYS A 262 -5.33 -1.63 -13.66
N ASN A 263 -4.21 -1.97 -13.04
CA ASN A 263 -3.29 -0.95 -12.50
C ASN A 263 -2.80 0.05 -13.55
N ALA A 264 -2.64 -0.39 -14.81
CA ALA A 264 -2.26 0.49 -15.91
C ALA A 264 -3.35 1.52 -16.27
N ASP A 265 -4.60 1.25 -15.92
CA ASP A 265 -5.73 2.09 -16.22
C ASP A 265 -6.09 3.05 -15.05
N LEU A 266 -5.59 2.77 -13.83
CA LEU A 266 -5.85 3.60 -12.65
C LEU A 266 -5.49 5.09 -12.82
N PRO A 267 -4.40 5.49 -13.50
CA PRO A 267 -4.13 6.91 -13.75
C PRO A 267 -5.28 7.62 -14.47
N TYR A 268 -5.91 6.97 -15.43
CA TYR A 268 -7.04 7.50 -16.17
C TYR A 268 -8.31 7.57 -15.32
N ILE A 269 -8.48 6.62 -14.41
CA ILE A 269 -9.58 6.64 -13.43
C ILE A 269 -9.42 7.81 -12.45
N TYR A 270 -8.21 8.00 -11.88
CA TYR A 270 -7.96 9.13 -10.99
C TYR A 270 -8.14 10.47 -11.72
N ASN A 271 -7.56 10.63 -12.91
CA ASN A 271 -7.65 11.90 -13.67
C ASN A 271 -9.09 12.33 -14.00
N ASN A 272 -10.02 11.38 -14.15
CA ASN A 272 -11.43 11.66 -14.45
C ASN A 272 -12.34 11.66 -13.23
N ALA A 273 -11.82 11.28 -12.05
CA ALA A 273 -12.56 11.36 -10.82
C ALA A 273 -12.71 12.82 -10.36
N PHE A 274 -13.88 13.17 -9.83
CA PHE A 274 -14.09 14.44 -9.15
C PHE A 274 -13.28 14.49 -7.84
N ALA A 275 -13.36 13.44 -7.05
CA ALA A 275 -12.53 13.29 -5.86
C ALA A 275 -12.34 11.80 -5.52
N PHE A 276 -11.23 11.50 -4.88
CA PHE A 276 -10.93 10.18 -4.32
C PHE A 276 -11.30 10.15 -2.83
N LEU A 277 -12.15 9.20 -2.46
CA LEU A 277 -12.54 8.96 -1.07
C LEU A 277 -11.59 7.92 -0.46
N TYR A 278 -10.74 8.35 0.45
CA TYR A 278 -9.77 7.47 1.13
C TYR A 278 -9.92 7.53 2.64
N THR A 279 -11.11 7.14 3.10
CA THR A 279 -11.61 7.28 4.47
C THR A 279 -11.26 6.10 5.38
N SER A 280 -10.16 5.41 5.11
CA SER A 280 -9.69 4.25 5.87
C SER A 280 -9.49 4.56 7.35
N LEU A 281 -9.81 3.60 8.21
CA LEU A 281 -9.54 3.69 9.65
C LEU A 281 -8.07 3.43 9.98
N ARG A 282 -7.40 2.65 9.13
CA ARG A 282 -6.04 2.17 9.41
C ARG A 282 -5.28 1.89 8.10
N GLU A 283 -4.21 2.63 7.89
CA GLU A 283 -3.25 2.41 6.80
C GLU A 283 -1.82 2.49 7.35
N SER A 284 -0.93 1.71 6.77
CA SER A 284 0.49 1.73 7.14
C SER A 284 1.24 2.85 6.43
N PHE A 285 0.81 3.21 5.20
CA PHE A 285 1.38 4.28 4.41
C PHE A 285 0.30 5.01 3.60
N GLY A 286 -0.26 4.38 2.57
CA GLY A 286 -1.32 4.96 1.74
C GLY A 286 -0.85 5.32 0.33
N ILE A 287 -0.25 4.39 -0.40
CA ILE A 287 0.16 4.61 -1.81
C ILE A 287 -1.00 5.12 -2.67
N PRO A 288 -2.25 4.59 -2.58
CA PRO A 288 -3.38 5.11 -3.36
C PRO A 288 -3.67 6.59 -3.13
N LEU A 289 -3.41 7.12 -1.92
CA LEU A 289 -3.53 8.55 -1.63
C LEU A 289 -2.55 9.36 -2.49
N LEU A 290 -1.28 8.94 -2.56
CA LEU A 290 -0.26 9.59 -3.38
C LEU A 290 -0.58 9.49 -4.88
N GLU A 291 -1.09 8.35 -5.33
CA GLU A 291 -1.48 8.13 -6.73
C GLU A 291 -2.57 9.09 -7.18
N ALA A 292 -3.62 9.24 -6.36
CA ALA A 292 -4.70 10.19 -6.61
C ALA A 292 -4.17 11.64 -6.64
N MET A 293 -3.38 12.02 -5.63
CA MET A 293 -2.78 13.35 -5.51
C MET A 293 -1.86 13.65 -6.69
N ALA A 294 -1.04 12.70 -7.12
CA ALA A 294 -0.14 12.85 -8.26
C ALA A 294 -0.89 13.07 -9.58
N CYS A 295 -2.08 12.48 -9.72
CA CYS A 295 -2.98 12.72 -10.86
C CYS A 295 -3.71 14.07 -10.78
N GLY A 296 -3.55 14.84 -9.72
CA GLY A 296 -4.29 16.08 -9.49
C GLY A 296 -5.76 15.84 -9.14
N THR A 297 -6.08 14.68 -8.56
CA THR A 297 -7.41 14.37 -8.06
C THR A 297 -7.52 14.86 -6.62
N PRO A 298 -8.49 15.72 -6.28
CA PRO A 298 -8.75 16.07 -4.89
C PRO A 298 -9.02 14.81 -4.05
N VAL A 299 -8.52 14.79 -2.81
CA VAL A 299 -8.72 13.65 -1.92
C VAL A 299 -9.47 14.08 -0.66
N ILE A 300 -10.40 13.24 -0.21
CA ILE A 300 -11.00 13.30 1.13
C ILE A 300 -10.45 12.10 1.89
N THR A 301 -9.54 12.36 2.83
CA THR A 301 -8.84 11.29 3.56
C THR A 301 -9.08 11.36 5.06
N SER A 302 -8.68 10.31 5.77
CA SER A 302 -8.84 10.23 7.22
C SER A 302 -7.80 11.06 7.97
N ASN A 303 -8.18 11.61 9.10
CA ASN A 303 -7.29 12.27 10.06
C ASN A 303 -6.61 11.28 11.03
N THR A 304 -6.52 10.00 10.67
CA THR A 304 -5.98 8.92 11.51
C THR A 304 -4.87 8.15 10.81
N SER A 305 -4.13 7.36 11.58
CA SER A 305 -3.00 6.53 11.13
C SER A 305 -1.93 7.32 10.36
N SER A 306 -1.41 6.81 9.26
CA SER A 306 -0.41 7.49 8.43
C SER A 306 -0.99 8.59 7.51
N MET A 307 -2.32 8.73 7.40
CA MET A 307 -2.93 9.65 6.43
C MET A 307 -2.55 11.12 6.63
N PRO A 308 -2.54 11.67 7.88
CA PRO A 308 -2.09 13.05 8.11
C PRO A 308 -0.63 13.28 7.71
N GLU A 309 0.22 12.30 7.97
CA GLU A 309 1.64 12.33 7.62
C GLU A 309 1.85 12.33 6.11
N ILE A 310 1.14 11.47 5.38
CA ILE A 310 1.32 11.31 3.93
C ILE A 310 0.58 12.41 3.17
N GLY A 311 -0.65 12.73 3.54
CA GLY A 311 -1.45 13.79 2.90
C GLY A 311 -0.90 15.20 3.11
N GLY A 312 -0.29 15.46 4.26
CA GLY A 312 0.10 16.81 4.65
C GLY A 312 -1.07 17.65 5.20
N SER A 313 -0.78 18.75 5.88
CA SER A 313 -1.76 19.53 6.66
C SER A 313 -2.82 20.27 5.84
N GLU A 314 -2.62 20.44 4.55
CA GLU A 314 -3.54 21.20 3.69
C GLU A 314 -4.52 20.36 2.88
N VAL A 315 -4.35 19.05 2.87
CA VAL A 315 -5.28 18.10 2.25
C VAL A 315 -6.54 17.96 3.12
N ILE A 316 -7.70 17.78 2.50
CA ILE A 316 -8.95 17.60 3.24
C ILE A 316 -8.90 16.32 4.05
N MET A 317 -8.95 16.48 5.35
CA MET A 317 -9.00 15.39 6.32
C MET A 317 -10.30 15.39 7.09
N VAL A 318 -10.83 14.21 7.33
CA VAL A 318 -12.09 14.01 8.07
C VAL A 318 -11.89 12.97 9.17
N ASN A 319 -12.70 13.05 10.21
CA ASN A 319 -12.83 11.94 11.13
C ASN A 319 -13.59 10.79 10.43
N PRO A 320 -12.93 9.65 10.14
CA PRO A 320 -13.53 8.56 9.37
C PRO A 320 -14.72 7.88 10.08
N LEU A 321 -14.90 8.14 11.38
CA LEU A 321 -16.05 7.67 12.16
C LEU A 321 -17.26 8.60 12.06
N ASN A 322 -17.09 9.83 11.54
CA ASN A 322 -18.12 10.84 11.41
C ASN A 322 -18.63 10.93 9.97
N THR A 323 -19.73 10.23 9.67
CA THR A 323 -20.31 10.22 8.31
C THR A 323 -20.79 11.60 7.87
N ASN A 324 -21.21 12.50 8.78
CA ASN A 324 -21.64 13.85 8.43
C ASN A 324 -20.46 14.69 7.94
N GLU A 325 -19.30 14.61 8.61
CA GLU A 325 -18.09 15.33 8.20
C GLU A 325 -17.61 14.89 6.82
N ILE A 326 -17.66 13.57 6.51
CA ILE A 326 -17.36 13.06 5.19
C ILE A 326 -18.33 13.66 4.16
N THR A 327 -19.63 13.65 4.45
CA THR A 327 -20.68 14.23 3.58
C THR A 327 -20.45 15.73 3.35
N GLU A 328 -20.18 16.48 4.41
CA GLU A 328 -19.95 17.94 4.34
C GLU A 328 -18.77 18.28 3.42
N MET A 329 -17.68 17.51 3.50
CA MET A 329 -16.51 17.72 2.64
C MET A 329 -16.78 17.36 1.18
N MET A 330 -17.59 16.32 0.92
CA MET A 330 -18.05 16.02 -0.46
C MET A 330 -18.84 17.18 -1.06
N LEU A 331 -19.79 17.73 -0.29
CA LEU A 331 -20.61 18.89 -0.69
C LEU A 331 -19.80 20.19 -0.81
N LEU A 332 -18.85 20.40 0.09
CA LEU A 332 -18.00 21.58 0.09
C LEU A 332 -17.13 21.62 -1.17
N LEU A 333 -16.49 20.51 -1.53
CA LEU A 333 -15.71 20.40 -2.78
C LEU A 333 -16.56 20.69 -4.02
N GLU A 334 -17.84 20.29 -4.02
CA GLU A 334 -18.75 20.53 -5.13
C GLU A 334 -19.14 22.01 -5.26
N LYS A 335 -19.32 22.70 -4.13
CA LYS A 335 -19.79 24.10 -4.08
C LYS A 335 -18.64 25.09 -4.24
N ASP A 336 -17.46 24.81 -3.71
CA ASP A 336 -16.30 25.71 -3.70
C ASP A 336 -15.28 25.33 -4.76
N LYS A 337 -15.39 25.96 -5.94
CA LYS A 337 -14.45 25.75 -7.05
C LYS A 337 -13.03 26.18 -6.74
N ALA A 338 -12.84 27.19 -5.87
CA ALA A 338 -11.51 27.66 -5.50
C ALA A 338 -10.82 26.62 -4.60
N LEU A 339 -11.55 26.09 -3.62
CA LEU A 339 -11.07 24.99 -2.80
C LEU A 339 -10.76 23.75 -3.65
N TYR A 340 -11.65 23.39 -4.59
CA TYR A 340 -11.44 22.27 -5.49
C TYR A 340 -10.12 22.40 -6.26
N GLN A 341 -9.86 23.56 -6.88
CA GLN A 341 -8.61 23.79 -7.60
C GLN A 341 -7.41 23.80 -6.66
N LYS A 342 -7.52 24.44 -5.51
CA LYS A 342 -6.47 24.43 -4.46
C LYS A 342 -6.09 22.99 -4.07
N GLN A 343 -7.06 22.09 -3.89
CA GLN A 343 -6.80 20.70 -3.51
C GLN A 343 -6.08 19.92 -4.60
N LYS A 344 -6.37 20.18 -5.88
CA LYS A 344 -5.63 19.60 -7.01
C LYS A 344 -4.16 20.00 -6.97
N ASP A 345 -3.90 21.30 -6.84
CA ASP A 345 -2.53 21.84 -6.90
C ASP A 345 -1.68 21.38 -5.70
N ILE A 346 -2.24 21.43 -4.51
CA ILE A 346 -1.60 20.94 -3.27
C ILE A 346 -1.28 19.46 -3.37
N GLY A 347 -2.22 18.66 -3.88
CA GLY A 347 -2.04 17.22 -4.05
C GLY A 347 -0.81 16.90 -4.90
N ILE A 348 -0.70 17.54 -6.09
CA ILE A 348 0.44 17.34 -7.00
C ILE A 348 1.77 17.70 -6.31
N ILE A 349 1.82 18.88 -5.66
CA ILE A 349 3.04 19.35 -4.97
C ILE A 349 3.41 18.38 -3.84
N ARG A 350 2.44 17.92 -3.08
CA ARG A 350 2.69 16.99 -1.97
C ARG A 350 3.20 15.63 -2.46
N ALA A 351 2.58 15.05 -3.50
CA ALA A 351 3.00 13.76 -4.04
C ALA A 351 4.44 13.78 -4.54
N GLN A 352 4.94 14.89 -5.11
CA GLN A 352 6.32 15.03 -5.58
C GLN A 352 7.39 14.85 -4.50
N GLN A 353 7.01 14.91 -3.21
CA GLN A 353 7.94 14.67 -2.10
C GLN A 353 8.23 13.18 -1.85
N PHE A 354 7.53 12.29 -2.56
CA PHE A 354 7.65 10.84 -2.41
C PHE A 354 8.08 10.22 -3.73
N SER A 355 9.18 9.48 -3.72
CA SER A 355 9.66 8.81 -4.93
C SER A 355 10.38 7.51 -4.62
N TRP A 356 10.32 6.56 -5.52
CA TRP A 356 11.05 5.30 -5.40
C TRP A 356 12.57 5.51 -5.50
N GLU A 357 13.01 6.56 -6.20
CA GLU A 357 14.40 6.95 -6.24
C GLU A 357 14.94 7.30 -4.85
N TYR A 358 14.19 8.13 -4.11
CA TYR A 358 14.55 8.48 -2.73
C TYR A 358 14.49 7.24 -1.81
N THR A 359 13.47 6.41 -1.95
CA THR A 359 13.36 5.13 -1.22
C THR A 359 14.60 4.26 -1.43
N ALA A 360 15.03 4.08 -2.69
CA ALA A 360 16.20 3.28 -3.02
C ALA A 360 17.51 3.88 -2.46
N GLU A 361 17.67 5.19 -2.49
CA GLU A 361 18.82 5.88 -1.88
C GLU A 361 18.89 5.63 -0.37
N GLN A 362 17.76 5.71 0.34
CA GLN A 362 17.71 5.43 1.77
C GLN A 362 18.00 3.95 2.08
N LEU A 363 17.49 3.02 1.25
CA LEU A 363 17.80 1.59 1.36
C LEU A 363 19.30 1.33 1.21
N LEU A 364 19.95 1.97 0.24
CA LEU A 364 21.41 1.87 0.03
C LEU A 364 22.19 2.33 1.26
N MET A 365 21.78 3.43 1.89
CA MET A 365 22.43 3.90 3.14
C MET A 365 22.32 2.86 4.26
N VAL A 366 21.16 2.23 4.42
CA VAL A 366 20.94 1.17 5.41
C VAL A 366 21.81 -0.05 5.10
N TYR A 367 21.90 -0.46 3.83
CA TYR A 367 22.75 -1.59 3.42
C TYR A 367 24.24 -1.30 3.70
N GLU A 368 24.74 -0.12 3.35
CA GLU A 368 26.11 0.28 3.63
C GLU A 368 26.42 0.33 5.12
N GLU A 369 25.49 0.83 5.93
CA GLU A 369 25.64 0.88 7.38
C GLU A 369 25.76 -0.53 7.96
N VAL A 370 24.84 -1.43 7.62
CA VAL A 370 24.86 -2.81 8.10
C VAL A 370 26.11 -3.58 7.64
N TYR A 371 26.56 -3.29 6.42
CA TYR A 371 27.79 -3.89 5.89
C TYR A 371 29.03 -3.46 6.68
N ARG A 372 29.17 -2.16 7.00
CA ARG A 372 30.30 -1.64 7.80
C ARG A 372 30.32 -2.21 9.23
N GLN A 373 29.17 -2.53 9.80
CA GLN A 373 29.08 -3.13 11.15
C GLN A 373 29.45 -4.63 11.19
N ARG A 374 29.81 -5.25 10.06
CA ARG A 374 30.33 -6.64 10.01
C ARG A 374 31.80 -6.76 10.40
N SER A 375 32.55 -5.66 10.25
CA SER A 375 33.96 -5.59 10.61
C SER A 375 34.10 -5.30 12.10
#